data_54d0e4e05a292cc98b9abe3c9858d207
#
_entry.id   54d0e4e05a292cc98b9abe3c9858d207
#
_cell.length_a   1.000
_cell.length_b   1.000
_cell.length_c   1.000
_cell.angle_alpha   90.00
_cell.angle_beta   90.00
_cell.angle_gamma   90.00
#
_symmetry.space_group_name_H-M   'P 1'
#
loop_
_entity.id
_entity.type
_entity.pdbx_description
1 polymer ?
#
loop_
_entity_poly.entity_id
_entity_poly.type
_entity_poly.pdbx_seq_one_letter_code
_entity_poly.pdbx_strand_id
1 'polypeptide(L)'
;MSISTSNLTRRQFTEAAAAGAVALGIAGNASAALADAANEPASTECDVLIIGAGGSGMAAAATAAQEGASVIVLEKGDSQMGSSVLALGTFYGAGTELQKAAGIDDEPSALLDYFLSCNGDKLAYNIQKWAAENYGQTIDWLTGDLQVPFKDTVSLKGKDTVERGHNCANTAADALSAVTDLAVSNGADLRFGIQATELVMDESGAVTGVKATDAEGNELTFTAKKTIIATGGFCRNDEMIAKYMPDYVGVYTEVGQGCTGEGLQMGLDKGARYIGHGGTNGILFCAVQTGQSKLIAKNVLWLDKDGKRFVSEAGQTHDIYYQVAHFDGQHFYAVYDQAARDALDEKLAEKFQKGLDDGIFAQADTVAETAEALGLPGDAFQESLDAYNAMCEAGEDTEFGKKAELLVPLTTAPYYVLTMGVCTHGTFGGYEVNQDMQVMSEIGFPIPNLYAAGEVSCGSFIYDDYPAGGCGLNWAYTSGRFAGTNAAQAALAEVDAQ
;
A
#
# COMPACT_ATOMS: atom_id res chain seq x y z
N MET A 1 20.28 -32.95 -15.22
CA MET A 1 18.92 -32.75 -15.78
C MET A 1 18.78 -31.26 -15.94
N SER A 2 18.90 -30.73 -17.13
CA SER A 2 18.78 -29.31 -17.43
C SER A 2 17.31 -28.91 -17.29
N ILE A 3 16.98 -28.11 -16.31
CA ILE A 3 15.66 -27.48 -16.20
C ILE A 3 15.72 -26.23 -17.09
N SER A 4 14.97 -26.27 -18.19
CA SER A 4 14.79 -25.14 -19.09
C SER A 4 14.12 -23.99 -18.33
N THR A 5 14.81 -22.89 -18.15
CA THR A 5 14.36 -21.69 -17.44
C THR A 5 13.41 -20.80 -18.24
N SER A 6 12.99 -21.23 -19.43
CA SER A 6 12.15 -20.43 -20.31
C SER A 6 10.67 -20.30 -19.89
N ASN A 7 10.25 -20.93 -18.77
CA ASN A 7 8.88 -20.83 -18.25
C ASN A 7 8.85 -21.01 -16.73
N LEU A 8 9.32 -20.04 -15.99
CA LEU A 8 8.79 -19.86 -14.64
C LEU A 8 7.31 -19.51 -14.81
N THR A 9 6.45 -20.51 -14.58
CA THR A 9 5.02 -20.28 -14.67
C THR A 9 4.61 -19.29 -13.56
N ARG A 10 3.61 -18.47 -13.81
CA ARG A 10 2.93 -17.59 -12.84
C ARG A 10 2.75 -18.27 -11.47
N ARG A 11 2.51 -19.56 -11.46
CA ARG A 11 2.34 -20.39 -10.27
C ARG A 11 3.65 -20.59 -9.48
N GLN A 12 4.77 -20.79 -10.12
CA GLN A 12 6.06 -20.98 -9.43
C GLN A 12 6.61 -19.67 -8.87
N PHE A 13 6.37 -18.54 -9.55
CA PHE A 13 6.68 -17.21 -9.03
C PHE A 13 5.81 -16.86 -7.81
N THR A 14 4.52 -17.22 -7.85
CA THR A 14 3.57 -17.00 -6.75
C THR A 14 3.85 -17.92 -5.54
N GLU A 15 4.25 -19.17 -5.79
CA GLU A 15 4.57 -20.15 -4.72
C GLU A 15 5.87 -19.77 -3.98
N ALA A 16 6.87 -19.22 -4.67
CA ALA A 16 8.10 -18.72 -4.03
C ALA A 16 7.82 -17.47 -3.17
N ALA A 17 6.93 -16.60 -3.60
CA ALA A 17 6.52 -15.40 -2.88
C ALA A 17 5.60 -15.71 -1.66
N ALA A 18 4.71 -16.72 -1.79
CA ALA A 18 3.81 -17.12 -0.72
C ALA A 18 4.53 -17.82 0.46
N ALA A 19 5.66 -18.48 0.22
CA ALA A 19 6.44 -19.13 1.28
C ALA A 19 7.15 -18.14 2.22
N GLY A 20 7.30 -16.87 1.84
CA GLY A 20 7.92 -15.81 2.67
C GLY A 20 6.96 -15.11 3.64
N ALA A 21 5.64 -15.28 3.48
CA ALA A 21 4.63 -14.58 4.29
C ALA A 21 4.30 -15.24 5.65
N VAL A 22 4.91 -16.37 5.98
CA VAL A 22 4.61 -17.13 7.21
C VAL A 22 5.76 -17.03 8.19
N ALA A 23 6.00 -15.91 8.83
CA ALA A 23 6.67 -15.84 10.14
C ALA A 23 6.70 -14.42 10.73
N LEU A 24 5.58 -13.85 11.05
CA LEU A 24 5.49 -12.81 12.09
C LEU A 24 4.28 -13.14 12.95
N GLY A 25 4.48 -14.12 13.85
CA GLY A 25 3.53 -14.39 14.93
C GLY A 25 3.57 -13.23 15.93
N ILE A 26 2.65 -12.31 15.81
CA ILE A 26 2.33 -11.36 16.88
C ILE A 26 1.18 -11.99 17.67
N ALA A 27 1.53 -12.85 18.62
CA ALA A 27 0.63 -13.20 19.72
C ALA A 27 0.68 -12.07 20.75
N GLY A 28 -0.04 -11.01 20.52
CA GLY A 28 -0.31 -9.96 21.50
C GLY A 28 -1.51 -10.35 22.37
N ASN A 29 -1.45 -10.10 23.66
CA ASN A 29 -2.35 -10.49 24.75
C ASN A 29 -3.83 -9.99 24.66
N ALA A 30 -4.41 -9.86 23.50
CA ALA A 30 -5.83 -9.49 23.35
C ALA A 30 -6.81 -10.66 23.64
N SER A 31 -6.32 -11.89 23.82
CA SER A 31 -7.18 -13.08 24.00
C SER A 31 -7.76 -13.29 25.41
N ALA A 32 -7.46 -12.46 26.39
CA ALA A 32 -7.89 -12.70 27.77
C ALA A 32 -9.13 -11.90 28.21
N ALA A 33 -9.57 -10.90 27.47
CA ALA A 33 -10.70 -10.04 27.87
C ALA A 33 -12.05 -10.43 27.24
N LEU A 34 -12.08 -11.38 26.32
CA LEU A 34 -13.30 -11.76 25.56
C LEU A 34 -14.04 -12.98 26.09
N ALA A 35 -13.66 -13.54 27.24
CA ALA A 35 -14.19 -14.84 27.71
C ALA A 35 -15.45 -14.76 28.61
N ASP A 36 -15.95 -13.61 29.00
CA ASP A 36 -17.01 -13.50 30.04
C ASP A 36 -18.35 -12.84 29.64
N ALA A 37 -18.60 -12.59 28.33
CA ALA A 37 -19.90 -12.07 27.87
C ALA A 37 -20.71 -13.13 27.09
N ALA A 38 -20.79 -14.34 27.60
CA ALA A 38 -21.57 -15.40 26.94
C ALA A 38 -22.94 -15.48 27.60
N ASN A 39 -24.01 -14.92 26.93
CA ASN A 39 -25.38 -15.53 26.89
C ASN A 39 -26.49 -14.65 26.26
N GLU A 40 -26.16 -13.49 25.65
CA GLU A 40 -27.15 -12.87 24.76
C GLU A 40 -26.64 -12.91 23.31
N PRO A 41 -27.49 -13.14 22.31
CA PRO A 41 -27.05 -13.02 20.93
C PRO A 41 -26.50 -11.61 20.72
N ALA A 42 -25.27 -11.51 20.22
CA ALA A 42 -24.61 -10.23 20.00
C ALA A 42 -25.51 -9.34 19.13
N SER A 43 -25.73 -8.07 19.55
CA SER A 43 -26.56 -7.14 18.79
C SER A 43 -26.11 -7.03 17.35
N THR A 44 -27.04 -7.02 16.40
CA THR A 44 -26.79 -6.72 14.99
C THR A 44 -27.22 -5.29 14.62
N GLU A 45 -27.53 -4.47 15.62
CA GLU A 45 -27.94 -3.06 15.44
C GLU A 45 -26.91 -2.12 16.07
N CYS A 46 -26.57 -1.03 15.37
CA CYS A 46 -25.66 -0.01 15.84
C CYS A 46 -25.92 1.36 15.20
N ASP A 47 -25.30 2.41 15.76
CA ASP A 47 -25.31 3.74 15.14
C ASP A 47 -24.41 3.77 13.90
N VAL A 48 -23.18 3.23 14.01
CA VAL A 48 -22.19 3.21 12.93
C VAL A 48 -21.69 1.78 12.70
N LEU A 49 -21.91 1.28 11.50
CA LEU A 49 -21.37 0.01 11.03
C LEU A 49 -20.17 0.25 10.13
N ILE A 50 -19.04 -0.43 10.41
CA ILE A 50 -17.80 -0.29 9.67
C ILE A 50 -17.43 -1.63 9.04
N ILE A 51 -17.12 -1.62 7.73
CA ILE A 51 -16.73 -2.80 6.98
C ILE A 51 -15.24 -2.76 6.70
N GLY A 52 -14.48 -3.63 7.35
CA GLY A 52 -13.02 -3.75 7.28
C GLY A 52 -12.31 -3.20 8.51
N ALA A 53 -11.44 -4.00 9.13
CA ALA A 53 -10.65 -3.66 10.31
C ALA A 53 -9.19 -3.29 10.00
N GLY A 54 -8.94 -2.71 8.82
CA GLY A 54 -7.65 -2.10 8.47
C GLY A 54 -7.46 -0.74 9.14
N GLY A 55 -6.36 -0.03 8.81
CA GLY A 55 -6.03 1.27 9.40
C GLY A 55 -7.16 2.30 9.30
N SER A 56 -7.84 2.40 8.15
CA SER A 56 -8.95 3.32 7.96
C SER A 56 -10.20 2.93 8.77
N GLY A 57 -10.55 1.64 8.80
CA GLY A 57 -11.70 1.17 9.56
C GLY A 57 -11.52 1.31 11.06
N MET A 58 -10.32 1.00 11.58
CA MET A 58 -10.06 1.15 13.00
C MET A 58 -9.91 2.62 13.44
N ALA A 59 -9.35 3.49 12.58
CA ALA A 59 -9.36 4.92 12.83
C ALA A 59 -10.80 5.49 12.87
N ALA A 60 -11.67 5.01 11.96
CA ALA A 60 -13.09 5.37 11.97
C ALA A 60 -13.81 4.86 13.23
N ALA A 61 -13.55 3.61 13.62
CA ALA A 61 -14.13 3.03 14.83
C ALA A 61 -13.71 3.78 16.09
N ALA A 62 -12.41 4.13 16.18
CA ALA A 62 -11.89 4.88 17.31
C ALA A 62 -12.59 6.23 17.47
N THR A 63 -12.70 7.00 16.39
CA THR A 63 -13.31 8.33 16.46
C THR A 63 -14.84 8.27 16.60
N ALA A 64 -15.52 7.34 15.95
CA ALA A 64 -16.95 7.17 16.12
C ALA A 64 -17.33 6.77 17.54
N ALA A 65 -16.58 5.86 18.16
CA ALA A 65 -16.81 5.46 19.55
C ALA A 65 -16.48 6.59 20.54
N GLN A 66 -15.46 7.42 20.26
CA GLN A 66 -15.17 8.62 21.04
C GLN A 66 -16.29 9.66 21.02
N GLU A 67 -17.01 9.80 19.91
CA GLU A 67 -18.22 10.65 19.82
C GLU A 67 -19.42 10.07 20.59
N GLY A 68 -19.33 8.83 21.10
CA GLY A 68 -20.37 8.17 21.89
C GLY A 68 -21.35 7.33 21.07
N ALA A 69 -21.09 7.10 19.78
CA ALA A 69 -21.90 6.21 18.95
C ALA A 69 -21.66 4.73 19.31
N SER A 70 -22.69 3.91 19.22
CA SER A 70 -22.53 2.46 19.20
C SER A 70 -21.92 2.01 17.87
N VAL A 71 -20.79 1.27 17.94
CA VAL A 71 -20.00 0.90 16.76
C VAL A 71 -19.84 -0.60 16.64
N ILE A 72 -20.14 -1.16 15.47
CA ILE A 72 -19.77 -2.53 15.09
C ILE A 72 -18.79 -2.47 13.93
N VAL A 73 -17.69 -3.23 14.02
CA VAL A 73 -16.70 -3.39 12.94
C VAL A 73 -16.73 -4.83 12.46
N LEU A 74 -16.91 -5.04 11.16
CA LEU A 74 -16.90 -6.36 10.52
C LEU A 74 -15.58 -6.56 9.77
N GLU A 75 -14.85 -7.63 10.09
CA GLU A 75 -13.67 -8.07 9.35
C GLU A 75 -13.90 -9.50 8.83
N LYS A 76 -13.69 -9.71 7.53
CA LYS A 76 -13.92 -11.03 6.91
C LYS A 76 -12.88 -12.07 7.29
N GLY A 77 -11.67 -11.64 7.67
CA GLY A 77 -10.60 -12.50 8.14
C GLY A 77 -10.80 -12.94 9.60
N ASP A 78 -9.97 -13.89 10.02
CA ASP A 78 -9.84 -14.31 11.42
C ASP A 78 -8.97 -13.35 12.25
N SER A 79 -8.40 -12.36 11.59
CA SER A 79 -7.51 -11.33 12.15
C SER A 79 -7.52 -10.10 11.23
N GLN A 80 -6.86 -9.01 11.65
CA GLN A 80 -6.67 -7.82 10.81
C GLN A 80 -5.73 -8.14 9.65
N MET A 81 -6.28 -8.33 8.44
CA MET A 81 -5.56 -8.76 7.23
C MET A 81 -5.32 -7.64 6.21
N GLY A 82 -5.60 -6.39 6.57
CA GLY A 82 -5.44 -5.25 5.67
C GLY A 82 -3.98 -4.90 5.37
N SER A 83 -3.75 -4.09 4.32
CA SER A 83 -2.40 -3.64 3.92
C SER A 83 -1.69 -2.82 4.99
N SER A 84 -2.42 -2.19 5.92
CA SER A 84 -1.83 -1.40 7.01
C SER A 84 -0.93 -2.22 7.95
N VAL A 85 -1.18 -3.53 8.12
CA VAL A 85 -0.32 -4.42 8.92
C VAL A 85 1.05 -4.61 8.27
N LEU A 86 1.09 -4.61 6.93
CA LEU A 86 2.30 -4.87 6.13
C LEU A 86 3.10 -3.59 5.85
N ALA A 87 2.49 -2.42 6.06
CA ALA A 87 3.10 -1.14 5.73
C ALA A 87 4.30 -0.83 6.64
N LEU A 88 5.35 -0.23 6.04
CA LEU A 88 6.60 0.10 6.76
C LEU A 88 6.46 1.27 7.75
N GLY A 89 5.30 1.92 7.81
CA GLY A 89 4.99 2.94 8.80
C GLY A 89 5.46 4.34 8.46
N THR A 90 5.55 4.68 7.19
CA THR A 90 5.73 6.09 6.79
C THR A 90 4.36 6.77 6.69
N PHE A 91 4.22 7.94 7.32
CA PHE A 91 3.11 8.88 7.17
C PHE A 91 3.65 10.17 6.54
N TYR A 92 2.90 10.77 5.63
CA TYR A 92 3.33 11.96 4.89
C TYR A 92 2.45 13.15 5.24
N GLY A 93 3.04 14.26 5.72
CA GLY A 93 2.26 15.40 6.17
C GLY A 93 3.12 16.63 6.47
N ALA A 94 2.50 17.79 6.60
CA ALA A 94 3.12 19.08 6.87
C ALA A 94 2.58 19.74 8.14
N GLY A 95 3.36 20.63 8.74
CA GLY A 95 2.96 21.43 9.89
C GLY A 95 2.96 20.67 11.22
N THR A 96 3.64 19.52 11.29
CA THR A 96 3.63 18.62 12.45
C THR A 96 4.54 19.08 13.57
N GLU A 97 4.24 18.63 14.81
CA GLU A 97 5.11 18.86 15.97
C GLU A 97 6.50 18.20 15.77
N LEU A 98 6.57 17.06 15.08
CA LEU A 98 7.84 16.40 14.73
C LEU A 98 8.68 17.25 13.78
N GLN A 99 8.08 17.89 12.77
CA GLN A 99 8.80 18.82 11.90
C GLN A 99 9.32 20.04 12.68
N LYS A 100 8.49 20.63 13.53
CA LYS A 100 8.90 21.76 14.40
C LYS A 100 10.05 21.37 15.29
N ALA A 101 10.00 20.20 15.92
CA ALA A 101 11.09 19.67 16.76
C ALA A 101 12.39 19.43 15.98
N ALA A 102 12.29 19.04 14.70
CA ALA A 102 13.42 18.86 13.79
C ALA A 102 13.92 20.19 13.17
N GLY A 103 13.30 21.32 13.47
CA GLY A 103 13.67 22.63 12.91
C GLY A 103 13.22 22.83 11.46
N ILE A 104 12.23 22.07 11.00
CA ILE A 104 11.65 22.16 9.65
C ILE A 104 10.44 23.08 9.74
N ASP A 105 10.52 24.23 9.04
CA ASP A 105 9.42 25.18 8.89
C ASP A 105 8.60 24.80 7.66
N ASP A 106 7.41 24.24 7.87
CA ASP A 106 6.54 23.73 6.80
C ASP A 106 5.07 23.91 7.17
N GLU A 107 4.26 24.22 6.18
CA GLU A 107 2.86 24.55 6.33
C GLU A 107 1.97 23.72 5.38
N PRO A 108 0.72 23.43 5.74
CA PRO A 108 -0.23 22.72 4.89
C PRO A 108 -0.41 23.34 3.48
N SER A 109 -0.25 24.65 3.36
CA SER A 109 -0.33 25.35 2.05
C SER A 109 0.80 24.95 1.11
N ALA A 110 2.03 24.75 1.63
CA ALA A 110 3.16 24.28 0.83
C ALA A 110 3.02 22.80 0.46
N LEU A 111 2.38 22.00 1.31
CA LEU A 111 2.02 20.62 0.97
C LEU A 111 0.95 20.57 -0.12
N LEU A 112 -0.05 21.49 -0.09
CA LEU A 112 -1.03 21.59 -1.16
C LEU A 112 -0.37 21.92 -2.51
N ASP A 113 0.56 22.86 -2.53
CA ASP A 113 1.30 23.22 -3.76
C ASP A 113 2.06 21.99 -4.31
N TYR A 114 2.64 21.17 -3.44
CA TYR A 114 3.27 19.92 -3.84
C TYR A 114 2.24 18.93 -4.43
N PHE A 115 1.09 18.70 -3.79
CA PHE A 115 0.05 17.80 -4.31
C PHE A 115 -0.48 18.27 -5.67
N LEU A 116 -0.69 19.58 -5.83
CA LEU A 116 -1.09 20.18 -7.11
C LEU A 116 0.00 20.00 -8.18
N SER A 117 1.28 20.04 -7.81
CA SER A 117 2.37 19.77 -8.75
C SER A 117 2.40 18.31 -9.24
N CYS A 118 1.96 17.36 -8.42
CA CYS A 118 1.87 15.96 -8.79
C CYS A 118 0.62 15.65 -9.63
N ASN A 119 -0.55 16.09 -9.17
CA ASN A 119 -1.84 15.69 -9.73
C ASN A 119 -2.45 16.79 -10.66
N GLY A 120 -1.97 18.01 -10.57
CA GLY A 120 -2.51 19.13 -11.33
C GLY A 120 -3.99 19.40 -11.04
N ASP A 121 -4.73 19.67 -12.09
CA ASP A 121 -6.18 19.87 -12.10
C ASP A 121 -6.99 18.58 -12.34
N LYS A 122 -6.33 17.43 -12.35
CA LYS A 122 -6.95 16.13 -12.60
C LYS A 122 -7.81 15.63 -11.43
N LEU A 123 -7.55 16.13 -10.22
CA LEU A 123 -8.32 15.80 -9.00
C LEU A 123 -9.03 17.04 -8.45
N ALA A 124 -10.10 16.81 -7.70
CA ALA A 124 -10.85 17.87 -7.06
C ALA A 124 -9.96 18.68 -6.10
N TYR A 125 -9.81 19.98 -6.35
CA TYR A 125 -8.97 20.89 -5.55
C TYR A 125 -9.30 20.85 -4.06
N ASN A 126 -10.60 20.82 -3.71
CA ASN A 126 -11.07 20.79 -2.33
C ASN A 126 -10.64 19.51 -1.58
N ILE A 127 -10.50 18.37 -2.25
CA ILE A 127 -10.00 17.14 -1.62
C ILE A 127 -8.49 17.19 -1.42
N GLN A 128 -7.72 17.70 -2.40
CA GLN A 128 -6.27 17.88 -2.25
C GLN A 128 -5.96 18.88 -1.12
N LYS A 129 -6.71 19.98 -1.05
CA LYS A 129 -6.61 20.96 0.03
C LYS A 129 -6.96 20.34 1.38
N TRP A 130 -8.08 19.62 1.46
CA TRP A 130 -8.50 18.92 2.68
C TRP A 130 -7.41 17.94 3.17
N ALA A 131 -6.81 17.14 2.27
CA ALA A 131 -5.74 16.23 2.64
C ALA A 131 -4.51 16.97 3.17
N ALA A 132 -4.08 18.05 2.51
CA ALA A 132 -2.95 18.86 2.94
C ALA A 132 -3.18 19.45 4.35
N GLU A 133 -4.38 19.96 4.64
CA GLU A 133 -4.74 20.59 5.91
C GLU A 133 -4.87 19.59 7.07
N ASN A 134 -5.19 18.32 6.80
CA ASN A 134 -5.52 17.34 7.85
C ASN A 134 -4.46 16.24 8.04
N TYR A 135 -3.53 16.06 7.11
CA TYR A 135 -2.51 15.03 7.21
C TYR A 135 -1.57 15.22 8.41
N GLY A 136 -1.11 16.47 8.64
CA GLY A 136 -0.27 16.78 9.80
C GLY A 136 -0.98 16.52 11.13
N GLN A 137 -2.25 16.91 11.22
CA GLN A 137 -3.07 16.68 12.42
C GLN A 137 -3.24 15.18 12.74
N THR A 138 -3.30 14.32 11.73
CA THR A 138 -3.38 12.87 11.96
C THR A 138 -2.07 12.31 12.48
N ILE A 139 -0.93 12.81 12.02
CA ILE A 139 0.38 12.44 12.55
C ILE A 139 0.49 12.89 14.01
N ASP A 140 0.11 14.12 14.33
CA ASP A 140 0.14 14.65 15.70
C ASP A 140 -0.83 13.89 16.64
N TRP A 141 -1.99 13.47 16.13
CA TRP A 141 -2.91 12.59 16.87
C TRP A 141 -2.26 11.22 17.19
N LEU A 142 -1.59 10.59 16.22
CA LEU A 142 -0.91 9.31 16.44
C LEU A 142 0.25 9.45 17.44
N THR A 143 1.05 10.51 17.33
CA THR A 143 2.25 10.70 18.15
C THR A 143 1.92 11.29 19.53
N GLY A 144 1.00 12.24 19.60
CA GLY A 144 0.61 12.97 20.81
C GLY A 144 -0.44 12.22 21.63
N ASP A 145 -1.61 12.00 21.06
CA ASP A 145 -2.75 11.43 21.82
C ASP A 145 -2.61 9.93 22.01
N LEU A 146 -2.17 9.20 20.97
CA LEU A 146 -2.05 7.75 20.99
C LEU A 146 -0.66 7.25 21.38
N GLN A 147 0.31 8.14 21.52
CA GLN A 147 1.69 7.83 21.91
C GLN A 147 2.35 6.74 21.01
N VAL A 148 1.94 6.67 19.74
CA VAL A 148 2.59 5.78 18.78
C VAL A 148 4.05 6.21 18.61
N PRO A 149 5.03 5.30 18.75
CA PRO A 149 6.44 5.66 18.66
C PRO A 149 6.83 5.97 17.21
N PHE A 150 7.27 7.19 16.96
CA PHE A 150 7.87 7.63 15.71
C PHE A 150 9.35 7.93 15.89
N LYS A 151 10.09 7.94 14.79
CA LYS A 151 11.48 8.41 14.78
C LYS A 151 11.52 9.93 14.88
N ASP A 152 12.53 10.45 15.55
CA ASP A 152 12.75 11.91 15.68
C ASP A 152 13.16 12.58 14.36
N THR A 153 13.48 11.78 13.33
CA THR A 153 13.90 12.26 12.00
C THR A 153 12.77 12.23 11.01
N VAL A 154 12.55 13.35 10.33
CA VAL A 154 11.68 13.46 9.17
C VAL A 154 12.50 13.23 7.89
N SER A 155 11.93 12.70 6.85
CA SER A 155 12.67 12.27 5.64
C SER A 155 12.04 12.80 4.36
N LEU A 156 12.89 13.07 3.36
CA LEU A 156 12.43 13.35 1.99
C LEU A 156 11.75 12.12 1.38
N LYS A 157 10.65 12.33 0.68
CA LYS A 157 9.92 11.29 -0.05
C LYS A 157 9.45 11.81 -1.41
N GLY A 158 9.32 10.90 -2.36
CA GLY A 158 8.85 11.25 -3.70
C GLY A 158 9.77 12.23 -4.42
N LYS A 159 9.16 13.17 -5.13
CA LYS A 159 9.83 14.27 -5.85
C LYS A 159 9.87 15.56 -5.04
N ASP A 160 9.48 15.50 -3.75
CA ASP A 160 9.42 16.66 -2.87
C ASP A 160 10.81 17.19 -2.50
N THR A 161 10.87 18.46 -2.17
CA THR A 161 12.08 19.15 -1.72
C THR A 161 12.06 19.45 -0.22
N VAL A 162 10.93 19.20 0.45
CA VAL A 162 10.73 19.37 1.89
C VAL A 162 10.61 18.00 2.56
N GLU A 163 11.20 17.84 3.73
CA GLU A 163 11.13 16.63 4.53
C GLU A 163 9.76 16.51 5.21
N ARG A 164 8.89 15.62 4.69
CA ARG A 164 7.50 15.41 5.13
C ARG A 164 7.18 13.96 5.48
N GLY A 165 8.13 13.05 5.30
CA GLY A 165 7.97 11.63 5.60
C GLY A 165 8.29 11.31 7.05
N HIS A 166 7.26 11.03 7.86
CA HIS A 166 7.33 10.67 9.27
C HIS A 166 7.28 9.15 9.39
N ASN A 167 8.28 8.55 10.02
CA ASN A 167 8.38 7.10 10.07
C ASN A 167 8.08 6.60 11.48
N CYS A 168 7.18 5.62 11.63
CA CYS A 168 7.07 4.87 12.87
C CYS A 168 8.44 4.30 13.28
N ALA A 169 8.68 4.17 14.57
CA ALA A 169 9.94 3.61 15.07
C ALA A 169 10.14 2.17 14.60
N ASN A 170 9.06 1.38 14.53
CA ASN A 170 9.05 0.01 14.05
C ASN A 170 8.33 -0.10 12.68
N THR A 171 7.01 -0.32 12.68
CA THR A 171 6.16 -0.45 11.49
C THR A 171 4.81 0.23 11.70
N ALA A 172 3.95 0.25 10.67
CA ALA A 172 2.57 0.75 10.80
C ALA A 172 1.68 -0.13 11.70
N ALA A 173 2.13 -1.34 12.06
CA ALA A 173 1.40 -2.19 13.00
C ALA A 173 1.24 -1.52 14.37
N ASP A 174 2.20 -0.69 14.80
CA ASP A 174 2.10 0.06 16.06
C ASP A 174 0.92 1.06 16.00
N ALA A 175 0.78 1.78 14.89
CA ALA A 175 -0.32 2.71 14.69
C ALA A 175 -1.67 1.96 14.62
N LEU A 176 -1.72 0.82 13.92
CA LEU A 176 -2.94 0.01 13.85
C LEU A 176 -3.33 -0.54 15.23
N SER A 177 -2.38 -1.03 16.00
CA SER A 177 -2.63 -1.49 17.38
C SER A 177 -3.20 -0.36 18.24
N ALA A 178 -2.57 0.80 18.21
CA ALA A 178 -3.00 1.94 19.02
C ALA A 178 -4.43 2.41 18.69
N VAL A 179 -4.79 2.52 17.41
CA VAL A 179 -6.16 2.90 17.04
C VAL A 179 -7.17 1.78 17.32
N THR A 180 -6.75 0.51 17.26
CA THR A 180 -7.60 -0.64 17.62
C THR A 180 -7.88 -0.63 19.13
N ASP A 181 -6.84 -0.45 19.94
CA ASP A 181 -6.96 -0.38 21.39
C ASP A 181 -7.86 0.79 21.82
N LEU A 182 -7.73 1.95 21.16
CA LEU A 182 -8.60 3.09 21.40
C LEU A 182 -10.06 2.78 21.05
N ALA A 183 -10.32 2.18 19.87
CA ALA A 183 -11.68 1.83 19.44
C ALA A 183 -12.35 0.86 20.41
N VAL A 184 -11.66 -0.23 20.77
CA VAL A 184 -12.19 -1.26 21.68
C VAL A 184 -12.38 -0.72 23.09
N SER A 185 -11.44 0.09 23.60
CA SER A 185 -11.56 0.70 24.94
C SER A 185 -12.73 1.69 25.04
N ASN A 186 -13.15 2.29 23.93
CA ASN A 186 -14.34 3.14 23.85
C ASN A 186 -15.62 2.37 23.49
N GLY A 187 -15.57 1.03 23.45
CA GLY A 187 -16.75 0.17 23.30
C GLY A 187 -17.09 -0.23 21.87
N ALA A 188 -16.20 -0.03 20.90
CA ALA A 188 -16.41 -0.58 19.57
C ALA A 188 -16.36 -2.12 19.58
N ASP A 189 -17.34 -2.77 18.96
CA ASP A 189 -17.49 -4.21 18.86
C ASP A 189 -16.83 -4.71 17.56
N LEU A 190 -15.61 -5.27 17.67
CA LEU A 190 -14.82 -5.78 16.55
C LEU A 190 -15.09 -7.27 16.36
N ARG A 191 -15.62 -7.62 15.20
CA ARG A 191 -16.02 -8.99 14.84
C ARG A 191 -15.22 -9.50 13.66
N PHE A 192 -14.55 -10.61 13.87
CA PHE A 192 -13.79 -11.34 12.86
C PHE A 192 -14.62 -12.48 12.23
N GLY A 193 -14.22 -12.93 11.03
CA GLY A 193 -14.88 -14.00 10.29
C GLY A 193 -16.25 -13.61 9.73
N ILE A 194 -16.55 -12.31 9.63
CA ILE A 194 -17.83 -11.81 9.12
C ILE A 194 -17.60 -11.02 7.82
N GLN A 195 -17.99 -11.60 6.71
CA GLN A 195 -17.89 -10.99 5.38
C GLN A 195 -19.16 -10.25 5.02
N ALA A 196 -19.11 -8.92 4.91
CA ALA A 196 -20.18 -8.13 4.33
C ALA A 196 -20.31 -8.44 2.82
N THR A 197 -21.54 -8.64 2.34
CA THR A 197 -21.81 -9.11 0.99
C THR A 197 -22.70 -8.18 0.16
N GLU A 198 -23.60 -7.41 0.80
CA GLU A 198 -24.54 -6.53 0.11
C GLU A 198 -24.95 -5.35 1.00
N LEU A 199 -25.00 -4.13 0.43
CA LEU A 199 -25.61 -2.98 1.09
C LEU A 199 -27.15 -3.11 1.06
N VAL A 200 -27.79 -2.92 2.21
CA VAL A 200 -29.25 -2.84 2.33
C VAL A 200 -29.66 -1.37 2.22
N MET A 201 -30.63 -1.09 1.35
CA MET A 201 -31.18 0.26 1.16
C MET A 201 -32.70 0.27 1.38
N ASP A 202 -33.21 1.38 1.86
CA ASP A 202 -34.66 1.62 1.94
C ASP A 202 -35.24 2.19 0.63
N GLU A 203 -36.53 2.44 0.62
CA GLU A 203 -37.24 2.99 -0.55
C GLU A 203 -36.79 4.42 -0.93
N SER A 204 -36.16 5.15 -0.01
CA SER A 204 -35.61 6.49 -0.28
C SER A 204 -34.24 6.45 -0.92
N GLY A 205 -33.60 5.27 -1.00
CA GLY A 205 -32.23 5.09 -1.45
C GLY A 205 -31.20 5.33 -0.35
N ALA A 206 -31.59 5.38 0.91
CA ALA A 206 -30.67 5.49 2.03
C ALA A 206 -30.15 4.09 2.44
N VAL A 207 -28.85 3.99 2.73
CA VAL A 207 -28.28 2.76 3.29
C VAL A 207 -28.72 2.61 4.73
N THR A 208 -29.25 1.42 5.07
CA THR A 208 -29.78 1.07 6.39
C THR A 208 -29.05 -0.09 7.05
N GLY A 209 -28.02 -0.60 6.41
CA GLY A 209 -27.18 -1.69 6.93
C GLY A 209 -26.57 -2.55 5.85
N VAL A 210 -26.18 -3.77 6.20
CA VAL A 210 -25.56 -4.74 5.28
C VAL A 210 -26.05 -6.16 5.53
N LYS A 211 -26.06 -6.97 4.47
CA LYS A 211 -26.05 -8.43 4.59
C LYS A 211 -24.61 -8.90 4.72
N ALA A 212 -24.40 -9.94 5.47
CA ALA A 212 -23.11 -10.55 5.70
C ALA A 212 -23.22 -12.08 5.79
N THR A 213 -22.06 -12.74 5.73
CA THR A 213 -21.96 -14.19 5.92
C THR A 213 -20.87 -14.45 6.96
N ASP A 214 -21.13 -15.32 7.92
CA ASP A 214 -20.13 -15.76 8.88
C ASP A 214 -19.21 -16.87 8.31
N ALA A 215 -18.22 -17.29 9.10
CA ALA A 215 -17.25 -18.31 8.69
C ALA A 215 -17.91 -19.71 8.45
N GLU A 216 -19.07 -19.97 9.05
CA GLU A 216 -19.87 -21.18 8.88
C GLU A 216 -20.80 -21.12 7.67
N GLY A 217 -20.91 -19.94 7.02
CA GLY A 217 -21.79 -19.72 5.88
C GLY A 217 -23.22 -19.31 6.24
N ASN A 218 -23.47 -18.94 7.49
CA ASN A 218 -24.79 -18.45 7.89
C ASN A 218 -24.97 -16.99 7.41
N GLU A 219 -26.16 -16.69 6.90
CA GLU A 219 -26.53 -15.33 6.51
C GLU A 219 -26.88 -14.49 7.76
N LEU A 220 -26.31 -13.30 7.82
CA LEU A 220 -26.52 -12.30 8.85
C LEU A 220 -27.00 -11.00 8.23
N THR A 221 -27.79 -10.21 9.00
CA THR A 221 -28.15 -8.85 8.59
C THR A 221 -27.81 -7.90 9.74
N PHE A 222 -27.05 -6.88 9.42
CA PHE A 222 -26.72 -5.80 10.34
C PHE A 222 -27.50 -4.55 9.96
N THR A 223 -28.14 -3.91 10.92
CA THR A 223 -28.86 -2.64 10.76
C THR A 223 -28.05 -1.51 11.38
N ALA A 224 -27.87 -0.42 10.65
CA ALA A 224 -27.12 0.72 11.12
C ALA A 224 -27.69 2.04 10.59
N LYS A 225 -27.56 3.12 11.37
CA LYS A 225 -27.93 4.46 10.91
C LYS A 225 -26.94 4.96 9.86
N LYS A 226 -25.64 4.66 10.02
CA LYS A 226 -24.56 5.02 9.09
C LYS A 226 -23.68 3.79 8.83
N THR A 227 -23.22 3.65 7.59
CA THR A 227 -22.32 2.59 7.16
C THR A 227 -21.03 3.19 6.56
N ILE A 228 -19.86 2.71 6.99
CA ILE A 228 -18.56 3.13 6.47
C ILE A 228 -17.90 1.93 5.79
N ILE A 229 -17.56 2.06 4.50
CA ILE A 229 -16.78 1.06 3.76
C ILE A 229 -15.30 1.42 3.89
N ALA A 230 -14.52 0.50 4.50
CA ALA A 230 -13.08 0.66 4.76
C ALA A 230 -12.28 -0.60 4.38
N THR A 231 -12.67 -1.24 3.28
CA THR A 231 -12.27 -2.60 2.87
C THR A 231 -10.95 -2.67 2.12
N GLY A 232 -10.25 -1.55 1.94
CA GLY A 232 -9.03 -1.50 1.12
C GLY A 232 -9.33 -1.58 -0.39
N GLY A 233 -8.31 -1.90 -1.17
CA GLY A 233 -8.39 -1.93 -2.63
C GLY A 233 -8.72 -3.30 -3.21
N PHE A 234 -8.33 -3.50 -4.48
CA PHE A 234 -8.68 -4.70 -5.26
C PHE A 234 -7.49 -5.36 -5.98
N CYS A 235 -6.25 -5.14 -5.52
CA CYS A 235 -5.04 -5.72 -6.16
C CYS A 235 -5.05 -7.25 -6.26
N ARG A 236 -5.85 -7.95 -5.45
CA ARG A 236 -5.96 -9.41 -5.47
C ARG A 236 -7.16 -9.93 -6.29
N ASN A 237 -7.78 -9.06 -7.07
CA ASN A 237 -8.89 -9.40 -7.94
C ASN A 237 -8.51 -9.16 -9.40
N ASP A 238 -8.13 -10.22 -10.10
CA ASP A 238 -7.65 -10.17 -11.48
C ASP A 238 -8.70 -9.57 -12.44
N GLU A 239 -9.99 -9.78 -12.19
CA GLU A 239 -11.07 -9.22 -13.02
C GLU A 239 -11.18 -7.71 -12.83
N MET A 240 -11.07 -7.22 -11.59
CA MET A 240 -11.08 -5.79 -11.31
C MET A 240 -9.80 -5.13 -11.81
N ILE A 241 -8.64 -5.78 -11.70
CA ILE A 241 -7.39 -5.29 -12.29
C ILE A 241 -7.55 -5.17 -13.81
N ALA A 242 -8.05 -6.21 -14.49
CA ALA A 242 -8.26 -6.16 -15.94
C ALA A 242 -9.24 -5.06 -16.37
N LYS A 243 -10.24 -4.76 -15.54
CA LYS A 243 -11.24 -3.73 -15.80
C LYS A 243 -10.73 -2.31 -15.55
N TYR A 244 -10.07 -2.08 -14.41
CA TYR A 244 -9.75 -0.75 -13.93
C TYR A 244 -8.25 -0.38 -14.08
N MET A 245 -7.38 -1.36 -14.25
CA MET A 245 -5.93 -1.21 -14.30
C MET A 245 -5.31 -2.18 -15.32
N PRO A 246 -5.74 -2.18 -16.60
CA PRO A 246 -5.38 -3.20 -17.59
C PRO A 246 -3.86 -3.33 -17.82
N ASP A 247 -3.11 -2.25 -17.66
CA ASP A 247 -1.64 -2.24 -17.82
C ASP A 247 -0.91 -3.05 -16.74
N TYR A 248 -1.59 -3.39 -15.64
CA TYR A 248 -1.03 -4.12 -14.51
C TYR A 248 -1.52 -5.57 -14.37
N VAL A 249 -2.18 -6.08 -15.39
CA VAL A 249 -2.61 -7.49 -15.42
C VAL A 249 -1.39 -8.41 -15.30
N GLY A 250 -1.41 -9.27 -14.30
CA GLY A 250 -0.35 -10.25 -14.07
C GLY A 250 0.82 -9.74 -13.21
N VAL A 251 0.89 -8.45 -12.90
CA VAL A 251 1.90 -7.92 -11.97
C VAL A 251 1.69 -8.53 -10.58
N TYR A 252 2.78 -8.97 -9.97
CA TYR A 252 2.75 -9.46 -8.60
C TYR A 252 2.25 -8.37 -7.63
N THR A 253 1.50 -8.76 -6.61
CA THR A 253 0.96 -7.82 -5.62
C THR A 253 1.39 -8.19 -4.20
N GLU A 254 1.79 -7.19 -3.43
CA GLU A 254 2.20 -7.31 -2.03
C GLU A 254 1.32 -6.41 -1.14
N VAL A 255 0.04 -6.79 -1.05
CA VAL A 255 -0.99 -6.13 -0.24
C VAL A 255 -1.65 -7.11 0.73
N GLY A 256 -2.45 -6.61 1.64
CA GLY A 256 -3.24 -7.42 2.56
C GLY A 256 -4.08 -8.48 1.84
N GLN A 257 -4.26 -9.63 2.46
CA GLN A 257 -5.01 -10.76 1.86
C GLN A 257 -6.48 -10.40 1.60
N GLY A 258 -7.01 -9.43 2.35
CA GLY A 258 -8.38 -8.94 2.21
C GLY A 258 -8.64 -7.99 1.04
N CYS A 259 -7.62 -7.56 0.28
CA CYS A 259 -7.77 -6.55 -0.79
C CYS A 259 -8.30 -7.16 -2.10
N THR A 260 -9.52 -7.66 -2.08
CA THR A 260 -10.20 -8.42 -3.14
C THR A 260 -11.37 -7.68 -3.79
N GLY A 261 -11.68 -6.43 -3.31
CA GLY A 261 -12.55 -5.49 -4.01
C GLY A 261 -14.05 -5.63 -3.75
N GLU A 262 -14.50 -6.58 -2.92
CA GLU A 262 -15.93 -6.79 -2.67
C GLU A 262 -16.60 -5.53 -2.10
N GLY A 263 -15.93 -4.82 -1.18
CA GLY A 263 -16.44 -3.58 -0.62
C GLY A 263 -16.70 -2.52 -1.69
N LEU A 264 -15.77 -2.38 -2.65
CA LEU A 264 -15.96 -1.47 -3.78
C LEU A 264 -17.15 -1.90 -4.64
N GLN A 265 -17.25 -3.19 -4.96
CA GLN A 265 -18.37 -3.70 -5.79
C GLN A 265 -19.74 -3.47 -5.14
N MET A 266 -19.85 -3.66 -3.81
CA MET A 266 -21.12 -3.44 -3.09
C MET A 266 -21.71 -2.04 -3.31
N GLY A 267 -20.90 -1.00 -3.27
CA GLY A 267 -21.40 0.36 -3.50
C GLY A 267 -21.65 0.66 -4.98
N LEU A 268 -20.81 0.12 -5.89
CA LEU A 268 -21.03 0.25 -7.34
C LEU A 268 -22.37 -0.36 -7.75
N ASP A 269 -22.76 -1.49 -7.17
CA ASP A 269 -24.06 -2.14 -7.41
C ASP A 269 -25.24 -1.29 -6.91
N LYS A 270 -25.00 -0.31 -6.06
CA LYS A 270 -25.98 0.65 -5.52
C LYS A 270 -25.84 2.06 -6.12
N GLY A 271 -25.09 2.20 -7.21
CA GLY A 271 -24.96 3.47 -7.95
C GLY A 271 -23.92 4.43 -7.39
N ALA A 272 -22.95 3.94 -6.60
CA ALA A 272 -21.79 4.74 -6.21
C ALA A 272 -20.91 5.03 -7.44
N ARG A 273 -20.36 6.25 -7.50
CA ARG A 273 -19.45 6.65 -8.56
C ARG A 273 -18.06 6.10 -8.31
N TYR A 274 -17.51 5.40 -9.30
CA TYR A 274 -16.10 5.05 -9.35
C TYR A 274 -15.26 6.21 -9.88
N ILE A 275 -14.15 6.49 -9.22
CA ILE A 275 -13.09 7.38 -9.73
C ILE A 275 -11.75 6.66 -9.66
N GLY A 276 -11.01 6.69 -10.75
CA GLY A 276 -9.70 6.06 -10.84
C GLY A 276 -9.12 6.21 -12.25
N HIS A 277 -7.81 6.21 -12.33
CA HIS A 277 -7.08 6.52 -13.57
C HIS A 277 -6.05 5.43 -13.91
N GLY A 278 -6.25 4.22 -13.37
CA GLY A 278 -5.45 3.06 -13.69
C GLY A 278 -4.08 3.01 -12.99
N GLY A 279 -3.79 3.91 -12.05
CA GLY A 279 -2.52 3.93 -11.34
C GLY A 279 -2.41 2.94 -10.18
N THR A 280 -1.19 2.72 -9.74
CA THR A 280 -0.87 1.91 -8.56
C THR A 280 0.37 2.45 -7.83
N ASN A 281 0.49 2.14 -6.54
CA ASN A 281 1.77 2.30 -5.85
C ASN A 281 2.71 1.16 -6.25
N GLY A 282 3.46 1.38 -7.32
CA GLY A 282 4.40 0.40 -7.86
C GLY A 282 5.78 0.49 -7.21
N ILE A 283 6.35 -0.65 -6.87
CA ILE A 283 7.72 -0.74 -6.38
C ILE A 283 8.53 -1.75 -7.18
N LEU A 284 9.84 -1.56 -7.17
CA LEU A 284 10.78 -2.56 -7.66
C LEU A 284 10.89 -3.67 -6.63
N PHE A 285 10.93 -4.90 -7.10
CA PHE A 285 10.80 -6.10 -6.31
C PHE A 285 11.93 -7.10 -6.64
N CYS A 286 12.41 -7.81 -5.64
CA CYS A 286 13.32 -8.93 -5.84
C CYS A 286 12.57 -10.24 -5.63
N ALA A 287 12.66 -11.15 -6.60
CA ALA A 287 11.88 -12.39 -6.62
C ALA A 287 12.11 -13.34 -5.42
N VAL A 288 13.19 -13.15 -4.64
CA VAL A 288 13.51 -14.01 -3.47
C VAL A 288 12.95 -13.49 -2.16
N GLN A 289 12.25 -12.36 -2.14
CA GLN A 289 11.77 -11.78 -0.90
C GLN A 289 10.53 -10.96 -1.11
N THR A 290 9.71 -10.94 -0.07
CA THR A 290 8.60 -10.03 0.11
C THR A 290 9.11 -8.70 0.64
N GLY A 291 8.45 -7.59 0.26
CA GLY A 291 8.79 -6.25 0.68
C GLY A 291 9.90 -5.57 -0.13
N GLN A 292 10.06 -4.28 0.10
CA GLN A 292 11.05 -3.46 -0.57
C GLN A 292 12.45 -4.07 -0.42
N SER A 293 13.04 -4.45 -1.54
CA SER A 293 14.33 -5.10 -1.55
C SER A 293 15.46 -4.07 -1.58
N LYS A 294 16.34 -4.13 -0.60
CA LYS A 294 17.62 -3.42 -0.64
C LYS A 294 18.65 -4.06 -1.58
N LEU A 295 18.33 -5.22 -2.17
CA LEU A 295 19.09 -5.79 -3.30
C LEU A 295 18.87 -4.98 -4.59
N ILE A 296 17.95 -4.01 -4.59
CA ILE A 296 17.78 -3.03 -5.66
C ILE A 296 18.81 -1.90 -5.43
N ALA A 297 20.05 -2.18 -5.77
CA ALA A 297 21.15 -1.22 -5.61
C ALA A 297 21.24 -0.28 -6.82
N LYS A 298 21.48 1.01 -6.55
CA LYS A 298 21.60 2.05 -7.58
C LYS A 298 22.99 2.14 -8.22
N ASN A 299 23.98 1.52 -7.61
CA ASN A 299 25.39 1.51 -8.04
C ASN A 299 25.81 0.24 -8.78
N VAL A 300 24.85 -0.50 -9.29
CA VAL A 300 25.02 -1.68 -10.16
C VAL A 300 24.42 -1.41 -11.53
N LEU A 301 24.46 -2.36 -12.45
CA LEU A 301 23.94 -2.24 -13.81
C LEU A 301 22.61 -3.00 -13.93
N TRP A 302 21.59 -2.37 -14.52
CA TRP A 302 20.29 -3.00 -14.78
C TRP A 302 20.03 -3.17 -16.27
N LEU A 303 19.66 -4.37 -16.66
CA LEU A 303 19.45 -4.77 -18.06
C LEU A 303 18.05 -5.37 -18.24
N ASP A 304 17.49 -5.22 -19.44
CA ASP A 304 16.32 -5.97 -19.87
C ASP A 304 16.68 -7.41 -20.29
N LYS A 305 15.68 -8.19 -20.70
CA LYS A 305 15.88 -9.58 -21.14
C LYS A 305 16.76 -9.74 -22.38
N ASP A 306 16.91 -8.68 -23.17
CA ASP A 306 17.74 -8.65 -24.38
C ASP A 306 19.17 -8.15 -24.09
N GLY A 307 19.50 -7.94 -22.81
CA GLY A 307 20.81 -7.49 -22.34
C GLY A 307 21.06 -6.01 -22.55
N LYS A 308 20.01 -5.20 -22.74
CA LYS A 308 20.14 -3.76 -22.96
C LYS A 308 19.84 -2.99 -21.68
N ARG A 309 20.66 -1.98 -21.40
CA ARG A 309 20.36 -1.01 -20.38
C ARG A 309 19.15 -0.18 -20.82
N PHE A 310 18.21 0.09 -19.94
CA PHE A 310 16.91 0.70 -20.26
C PHE A 310 16.59 1.96 -19.43
N VAL A 311 17.39 2.26 -18.40
CA VAL A 311 17.08 3.33 -17.45
C VAL A 311 18.34 3.76 -16.69
N SER A 312 18.33 4.96 -16.10
CA SER A 312 19.24 5.29 -14.99
C SER A 312 18.77 4.54 -13.74
N GLU A 313 19.59 3.70 -13.15
CA GLU A 313 19.31 2.92 -11.94
C GLU A 313 19.08 3.84 -10.71
N ALA A 314 19.45 5.12 -10.84
CA ALA A 314 19.18 6.17 -9.86
C ALA A 314 17.91 6.99 -10.15
N GLY A 315 17.19 6.65 -11.23
CA GLY A 315 15.94 7.31 -11.64
C GLY A 315 14.80 7.20 -10.64
N GLN A 316 13.68 7.82 -10.96
CA GLN A 316 12.50 7.75 -10.11
C GLN A 316 11.88 6.34 -10.18
N THR A 317 11.56 5.79 -9.04
CA THR A 317 11.04 4.41 -8.92
C THR A 317 9.78 4.21 -9.74
N HIS A 318 8.86 5.20 -9.77
CA HIS A 318 7.62 5.12 -10.53
C HIS A 318 7.90 4.99 -12.05
N ASP A 319 8.80 5.81 -12.59
CA ASP A 319 9.12 5.80 -14.02
C ASP A 319 9.75 4.46 -14.44
N ILE A 320 10.63 3.91 -13.59
CA ILE A 320 11.26 2.62 -13.80
C ILE A 320 10.22 1.49 -13.69
N TYR A 321 9.39 1.54 -12.65
CA TYR A 321 8.31 0.58 -12.43
C TYR A 321 7.38 0.49 -13.64
N TYR A 322 6.93 1.64 -14.16
CA TYR A 322 6.03 1.71 -15.30
C TYR A 322 6.64 1.03 -16.53
N GLN A 323 7.93 1.28 -16.81
CA GLN A 323 8.62 0.62 -17.93
C GLN A 323 8.69 -0.90 -17.74
N VAL A 324 9.11 -1.37 -16.56
CA VAL A 324 9.26 -2.81 -16.28
C VAL A 324 7.91 -3.53 -16.26
N ALA A 325 6.85 -2.88 -15.80
CA ALA A 325 5.49 -3.46 -15.83
C ALA A 325 5.03 -3.79 -17.26
N HIS A 326 5.54 -3.07 -18.26
CA HIS A 326 5.27 -3.31 -19.70
C HIS A 326 6.27 -4.24 -20.38
N PHE A 327 7.31 -4.70 -19.69
CA PHE A 327 8.21 -5.71 -20.25
C PHE A 327 7.51 -7.08 -20.33
N ASP A 328 7.87 -7.85 -21.36
CA ASP A 328 7.47 -9.24 -21.44
C ASP A 328 8.02 -10.02 -20.22
N GLY A 329 7.12 -10.61 -19.43
CA GLY A 329 7.45 -11.26 -18.16
C GLY A 329 7.62 -10.31 -16.96
N GLN A 330 7.57 -8.98 -17.15
CA GLN A 330 7.61 -7.97 -16.06
C GLN A 330 8.88 -8.07 -15.19
N HIS A 331 10.01 -8.45 -15.81
CA HIS A 331 11.29 -8.63 -15.17
C HIS A 331 12.37 -7.74 -15.79
N PHE A 332 13.38 -7.43 -14.97
CA PHE A 332 14.67 -6.91 -15.35
C PHE A 332 15.77 -7.66 -14.60
N TYR A 333 17.02 -7.41 -14.95
CA TYR A 333 18.17 -8.16 -14.44
C TYR A 333 19.20 -7.20 -13.88
N ALA A 334 19.56 -7.38 -12.61
CA ALA A 334 20.62 -6.60 -11.97
C ALA A 334 21.94 -7.40 -12.00
N VAL A 335 22.98 -6.75 -12.56
CA VAL A 335 24.32 -7.32 -12.65
C VAL A 335 25.13 -6.84 -11.46
N TYR A 336 25.66 -7.77 -10.68
CA TYR A 336 26.57 -7.55 -9.57
C TYR A 336 27.92 -8.19 -9.87
N ASP A 337 28.98 -7.61 -9.33
CA ASP A 337 30.27 -8.28 -9.21
C ASP A 337 30.51 -8.72 -7.76
N GLN A 338 31.62 -9.37 -7.50
CA GLN A 338 31.97 -9.83 -6.15
C GLN A 338 32.09 -8.67 -5.16
N ALA A 339 32.64 -7.53 -5.59
CA ALA A 339 32.80 -6.36 -4.72
C ALA A 339 31.46 -5.77 -4.29
N ALA A 340 30.50 -5.67 -5.22
CA ALA A 340 29.15 -5.22 -4.92
C ALA A 340 28.40 -6.21 -3.99
N ARG A 341 28.61 -7.52 -4.17
CA ARG A 341 28.05 -8.55 -3.29
C ARG A 341 28.64 -8.49 -1.89
N ASP A 342 29.95 -8.28 -1.73
CA ASP A 342 30.63 -8.25 -0.44
C ASP A 342 30.31 -6.96 0.35
N ALA A 343 29.81 -5.94 -0.31
CA ALA A 343 29.32 -4.70 0.32
C ALA A 343 27.94 -4.83 0.97
N LEU A 344 27.24 -5.98 0.79
CA LEU A 344 25.94 -6.25 1.40
C LEU A 344 26.09 -6.53 2.90
N ASP A 345 25.14 -6.04 3.70
CA ASP A 345 25.03 -6.46 5.09
C ASP A 345 24.66 -7.95 5.22
N GLU A 346 24.87 -8.54 6.40
CA GLU A 346 24.66 -9.97 6.67
C GLU A 346 23.24 -10.42 6.24
N LYS A 347 22.22 -9.65 6.58
CA LYS A 347 20.82 -9.97 6.26
C LYS A 347 20.52 -9.94 4.75
N LEU A 348 21.15 -9.03 4.02
CA LEU A 348 21.04 -8.96 2.56
C LEU A 348 21.87 -10.07 1.90
N ALA A 349 23.05 -10.39 2.45
CA ALA A 349 23.88 -11.49 1.97
C ALA A 349 23.19 -12.85 2.10
N GLU A 350 22.44 -13.09 3.21
CA GLU A 350 21.60 -14.29 3.37
C GLU A 350 20.53 -14.39 2.29
N LYS A 351 19.83 -13.26 2.00
CA LYS A 351 18.80 -13.20 0.96
C LYS A 351 19.39 -13.39 -0.44
N PHE A 352 20.57 -12.84 -0.67
CA PHE A 352 21.30 -13.01 -1.92
C PHE A 352 21.65 -14.50 -2.12
N GLN A 353 22.18 -15.14 -1.09
CA GLN A 353 22.50 -16.56 -1.13
C GLN A 353 21.25 -17.41 -1.40
N LYS A 354 20.13 -17.10 -0.73
CA LYS A 354 18.86 -17.78 -1.00
C LYS A 354 18.45 -17.68 -2.48
N GLY A 355 18.65 -16.54 -3.12
CA GLY A 355 18.36 -16.39 -4.56
C GLY A 355 19.21 -17.26 -5.45
N LEU A 356 20.47 -17.49 -5.09
CA LEU A 356 21.36 -18.45 -5.76
C LEU A 356 20.89 -19.90 -5.53
N ASP A 357 20.57 -20.25 -4.29
CA ASP A 357 20.13 -21.60 -3.92
C ASP A 357 18.80 -21.98 -4.60
N ASP A 358 17.91 -21.02 -4.76
CA ASP A 358 16.61 -21.18 -5.43
C ASP A 358 16.74 -21.16 -6.99
N GLY A 359 17.93 -20.86 -7.54
CA GLY A 359 18.16 -20.74 -8.98
C GLY A 359 17.49 -19.54 -9.65
N ILE A 360 17.12 -18.54 -8.88
CA ILE A 360 16.54 -17.26 -9.35
C ILE A 360 17.67 -16.30 -9.74
N PHE A 361 18.82 -16.43 -9.10
CA PHE A 361 20.06 -15.74 -9.42
C PHE A 361 21.06 -16.75 -9.97
N ALA A 362 21.99 -16.29 -10.78
CA ALA A 362 23.09 -17.09 -11.27
C ALA A 362 24.43 -16.45 -10.91
N GLN A 363 25.48 -17.28 -10.90
CA GLN A 363 26.86 -16.90 -10.65
C GLN A 363 27.79 -17.62 -11.60
N ALA A 364 28.75 -16.90 -12.19
CA ALA A 364 29.86 -17.49 -12.99
C ALA A 364 31.08 -16.54 -13.01
N ASP A 365 32.15 -16.96 -13.67
CA ASP A 365 33.39 -16.16 -13.78
C ASP A 365 33.27 -14.96 -14.74
N THR A 366 32.32 -15.01 -15.66
CA THR A 366 31.99 -13.92 -16.60
C THR A 366 30.50 -13.58 -16.54
N VAL A 367 30.11 -12.34 -16.91
CA VAL A 367 28.71 -11.98 -16.96
C VAL A 367 27.98 -12.71 -18.10
N ALA A 368 28.65 -13.00 -19.18
CA ALA A 368 28.11 -13.78 -20.29
C ALA A 368 27.65 -15.17 -19.83
N GLU A 369 28.55 -15.93 -19.18
CA GLU A 369 28.22 -17.27 -18.64
C GLU A 369 27.12 -17.19 -17.59
N THR A 370 27.12 -16.12 -16.77
CA THR A 370 26.10 -15.92 -15.73
C THR A 370 24.72 -15.70 -16.36
N ALA A 371 24.62 -14.86 -17.41
CA ALA A 371 23.38 -14.60 -18.13
C ALA A 371 22.88 -15.87 -18.85
N GLU A 372 23.78 -16.62 -19.53
CA GLU A 372 23.45 -17.89 -20.19
C GLU A 372 22.88 -18.94 -19.22
N ALA A 373 23.36 -18.97 -17.98
CA ALA A 373 22.83 -19.87 -16.94
C ALA A 373 21.36 -19.60 -16.61
N LEU A 374 20.89 -18.37 -16.85
CA LEU A 374 19.48 -17.96 -16.74
C LEU A 374 18.72 -18.03 -18.07
N GLY A 375 19.34 -18.49 -19.16
CA GLY A 375 18.76 -18.54 -20.50
C GLY A 375 18.69 -17.17 -21.21
N LEU A 376 19.54 -16.23 -20.80
CA LEU A 376 19.63 -14.87 -21.34
C LEU A 376 20.79 -14.76 -22.37
N PRO A 377 20.81 -13.73 -23.23
CA PRO A 377 21.83 -13.56 -24.26
C PRO A 377 23.17 -13.08 -23.66
N GLY A 378 24.08 -14.01 -23.36
CA GLY A 378 25.34 -13.75 -22.67
C GLY A 378 26.20 -12.67 -23.32
N ASP A 379 26.39 -12.73 -24.65
CA ASP A 379 27.18 -11.74 -25.40
C ASP A 379 26.62 -10.31 -25.21
N ALA A 380 25.31 -10.12 -25.27
CA ALA A 380 24.67 -8.82 -25.09
C ALA A 380 24.84 -8.28 -23.65
N PHE A 381 24.79 -9.16 -22.66
CA PHE A 381 25.06 -8.80 -21.26
C PHE A 381 26.52 -8.36 -21.07
N GLN A 382 27.48 -9.05 -21.72
CA GLN A 382 28.89 -8.68 -21.68
C GLN A 382 29.15 -7.33 -22.37
N GLU A 383 28.58 -7.12 -23.56
CA GLU A 383 28.72 -5.84 -24.27
C GLU A 383 28.17 -4.67 -23.44
N SER A 384 27.04 -4.84 -22.75
CA SER A 384 26.47 -3.81 -21.89
C SER A 384 27.29 -3.57 -20.63
N LEU A 385 27.89 -4.59 -20.04
CA LEU A 385 28.81 -4.44 -18.92
C LEU A 385 30.06 -3.68 -19.33
N ASP A 386 30.64 -4.01 -20.49
CA ASP A 386 31.84 -3.35 -21.00
C ASP A 386 31.57 -1.86 -21.29
N ALA A 387 30.42 -1.55 -21.91
CA ALA A 387 29.98 -0.17 -22.14
C ALA A 387 29.77 0.60 -20.82
N TYR A 388 29.11 -0.02 -19.83
CA TYR A 388 28.89 0.57 -18.52
C TYR A 388 30.23 0.86 -17.81
N ASN A 389 31.17 -0.09 -17.81
CA ASN A 389 32.46 0.09 -17.18
C ASN A 389 33.28 1.21 -17.88
N ALA A 390 33.20 1.35 -19.19
CA ALA A 390 33.82 2.46 -19.90
C ALA A 390 33.22 3.82 -19.49
N MET A 391 31.92 3.93 -19.27
CA MET A 391 31.28 5.13 -18.73
C MET A 391 31.72 5.41 -17.27
N CYS A 392 31.90 4.37 -16.46
CA CYS A 392 32.45 4.53 -15.10
C CYS A 392 33.88 5.08 -15.12
N GLU A 393 34.74 4.59 -16.02
CA GLU A 393 36.12 5.10 -16.21
C GLU A 393 36.13 6.56 -16.70
N ALA A 394 35.20 6.92 -17.57
CA ALA A 394 35.02 8.28 -18.07
C ALA A 394 34.42 9.23 -17.02
N GLY A 395 33.78 8.69 -15.98
CA GLY A 395 33.10 9.46 -14.93
C GLY A 395 31.79 10.12 -15.40
N GLU A 396 31.24 9.69 -16.54
CA GLU A 396 30.04 10.25 -17.15
C GLU A 396 29.16 9.17 -17.77
N ASP A 397 27.89 9.12 -17.38
CA ASP A 397 26.87 8.28 -18.02
C ASP A 397 26.22 9.06 -19.17
N THR A 398 26.65 8.75 -20.39
CA THR A 398 26.16 9.40 -21.60
C THR A 398 24.83 8.83 -22.11
N GLU A 399 24.33 7.71 -21.54
CA GLU A 399 23.10 7.07 -21.95
C GLU A 399 21.89 7.57 -21.15
N PHE A 400 21.99 7.57 -19.82
CA PHE A 400 20.87 7.85 -18.94
C PHE A 400 21.18 8.90 -17.86
N GLY A 401 22.37 9.49 -17.85
CA GLY A 401 22.74 10.58 -16.93
C GLY A 401 22.78 10.16 -15.46
N LYS A 402 23.15 8.93 -15.16
CA LYS A 402 23.41 8.46 -13.80
C LYS A 402 24.54 9.29 -13.19
N LYS A 403 24.36 9.79 -11.97
CA LYS A 403 25.32 10.66 -11.31
C LYS A 403 26.68 9.97 -11.13
N ALA A 404 27.77 10.73 -11.30
CA ALA A 404 29.14 10.22 -11.22
C ALA A 404 29.45 9.48 -9.91
N GLU A 405 28.91 9.93 -8.77
CA GLU A 405 29.09 9.27 -7.48
C GLU A 405 28.46 7.86 -7.40
N LEU A 406 27.56 7.50 -8.33
CA LEU A 406 26.90 6.21 -8.44
C LEU A 406 27.45 5.34 -9.58
N LEU A 407 28.40 5.86 -10.36
CA LEU A 407 29.11 5.12 -11.40
C LEU A 407 30.22 4.30 -10.75
N VAL A 408 29.91 3.07 -10.39
CA VAL A 408 30.85 2.12 -9.78
C VAL A 408 31.16 1.03 -10.80
N PRO A 409 32.42 0.86 -11.25
CA PRO A 409 32.75 -0.19 -12.22
C PRO A 409 32.59 -1.58 -11.59
N LEU A 410 32.05 -2.51 -12.36
CA LEU A 410 31.84 -3.91 -11.98
C LEU A 410 32.94 -4.75 -12.68
N THR A 411 34.03 -5.04 -11.95
CA THR A 411 35.27 -5.63 -12.54
C THR A 411 35.78 -6.85 -11.78
N THR A 412 35.15 -7.23 -10.68
CA THR A 412 35.67 -8.29 -9.79
C THR A 412 34.86 -9.56 -9.91
N ALA A 413 35.41 -10.59 -10.56
CA ALA A 413 34.77 -11.91 -10.62
C ALA A 413 34.67 -12.57 -9.22
N PRO A 414 33.72 -13.48 -8.98
CA PRO A 414 32.66 -13.87 -9.90
C PRO A 414 31.58 -12.80 -10.08
N TYR A 415 30.84 -12.90 -11.20
CA TYR A 415 29.71 -12.05 -11.51
C TYR A 415 28.40 -12.74 -11.15
N TYR A 416 27.39 -11.91 -10.92
CA TYR A 416 26.04 -12.38 -10.56
C TYR A 416 25.01 -11.65 -11.41
N VAL A 417 23.99 -12.38 -11.85
CA VAL A 417 22.80 -11.81 -12.51
C VAL A 417 21.58 -12.17 -11.66
N LEU A 418 20.90 -11.14 -11.19
CA LEU A 418 19.75 -11.24 -10.30
C LEU A 418 18.48 -10.97 -11.07
N THR A 419 17.53 -11.91 -11.07
CA THR A 419 16.19 -11.68 -11.60
C THR A 419 15.42 -10.77 -10.67
N MET A 420 15.06 -9.61 -11.18
CA MET A 420 14.32 -8.56 -10.49
C MET A 420 12.97 -8.37 -11.16
N GLY A 421 12.02 -7.80 -10.48
CA GLY A 421 10.68 -7.56 -11.00
C GLY A 421 10.02 -6.32 -10.41
N VAL A 422 8.72 -6.25 -10.60
CA VAL A 422 7.88 -5.19 -10.06
C VAL A 422 6.71 -5.79 -9.28
N CYS A 423 6.22 -5.06 -8.30
CA CYS A 423 4.99 -5.41 -7.61
C CYS A 423 4.11 -4.19 -7.35
N THR A 424 2.82 -4.43 -7.15
CA THR A 424 1.84 -3.42 -6.78
C THR A 424 1.63 -3.41 -5.28
N HIS A 425 1.54 -2.22 -4.67
CA HIS A 425 1.25 -2.00 -3.25
C HIS A 425 -0.06 -1.24 -3.04
N GLY A 426 -1.07 -1.51 -3.84
CA GLY A 426 -2.38 -0.87 -3.74
C GLY A 426 -2.92 -0.38 -5.08
N THR A 427 -4.17 0.00 -5.09
CA THR A 427 -4.90 0.49 -6.27
C THR A 427 -5.25 1.96 -6.10
N PHE A 428 -5.06 2.79 -7.16
CA PHE A 428 -5.40 4.22 -7.14
C PHE A 428 -6.77 4.43 -7.78
N GLY A 429 -7.79 3.83 -7.20
CA GLY A 429 -9.16 3.94 -7.65
C GLY A 429 -10.11 3.53 -6.54
N GLY A 430 -11.36 3.90 -6.68
CA GLY A 430 -12.36 3.60 -5.67
C GLY A 430 -13.55 4.52 -5.76
N TYR A 431 -14.27 4.68 -4.66
CA TYR A 431 -15.38 5.61 -4.59
C TYR A 431 -14.93 7.05 -4.66
N GLU A 432 -15.66 7.88 -5.40
CA GLU A 432 -15.61 9.31 -5.19
C GLU A 432 -16.23 9.65 -3.84
N VAL A 433 -15.52 10.44 -3.04
CA VAL A 433 -16.00 10.94 -1.75
C VAL A 433 -15.91 12.47 -1.70
N ASN A 434 -16.79 13.09 -0.91
CA ASN A 434 -16.69 14.49 -0.55
C ASN A 434 -15.78 14.71 0.68
N GLN A 435 -15.64 15.95 1.14
CA GLN A 435 -14.81 16.30 2.30
C GLN A 435 -15.33 15.69 3.63
N ASP A 436 -16.60 15.32 3.69
CA ASP A 436 -17.19 14.63 4.84
C ASP A 436 -17.04 13.10 4.75
N MET A 437 -16.33 12.59 3.73
CA MET A 437 -16.15 11.17 3.43
C MET A 437 -17.44 10.45 3.04
N GLN A 438 -18.50 11.17 2.63
CA GLN A 438 -19.70 10.57 2.07
C GLN A 438 -19.45 10.08 0.65
N VAL A 439 -19.92 8.88 0.33
CA VAL A 439 -19.80 8.28 -1.01
C VAL A 439 -20.73 9.01 -1.99
N MET A 440 -20.17 9.47 -3.11
CA MET A 440 -20.93 10.14 -4.16
C MET A 440 -21.57 9.13 -5.11
N SER A 441 -22.82 9.40 -5.50
CA SER A 441 -23.51 8.63 -6.53
C SER A 441 -23.10 9.08 -7.94
N GLU A 442 -23.42 8.26 -8.95
CA GLU A 442 -23.19 8.59 -10.37
C GLU A 442 -23.89 9.90 -10.80
N ILE A 443 -24.96 10.30 -10.13
CA ILE A 443 -25.67 11.56 -10.40
C ILE A 443 -25.11 12.76 -9.63
N GLY A 444 -24.03 12.57 -8.85
CA GLY A 444 -23.27 13.65 -8.22
C GLY A 444 -23.80 14.12 -6.86
N PHE A 445 -24.70 13.38 -6.22
CA PHE A 445 -25.15 13.61 -4.84
C PHE A 445 -24.61 12.51 -3.92
N PRO A 446 -24.39 12.79 -2.61
CA PRO A 446 -24.07 11.77 -1.65
C PRO A 446 -25.15 10.68 -1.60
N ILE A 447 -24.72 9.42 -1.53
CA ILE A 447 -25.63 8.31 -1.17
C ILE A 447 -25.91 8.43 0.33
N PRO A 448 -27.18 8.60 0.73
CA PRO A 448 -27.52 8.83 2.12
C PRO A 448 -27.04 7.68 3.01
N ASN A 449 -26.45 8.04 4.16
CA ASN A 449 -25.92 7.13 5.20
C ASN A 449 -24.74 6.26 4.77
N LEU A 450 -24.11 6.52 3.61
CA LEU A 450 -22.95 5.78 3.12
C LEU A 450 -21.70 6.65 3.13
N TYR A 451 -20.66 6.15 3.79
CA TYR A 451 -19.32 6.75 3.87
C TYR A 451 -18.27 5.76 3.37
N ALA A 452 -17.11 6.27 3.00
CA ALA A 452 -15.97 5.41 2.67
C ALA A 452 -14.65 6.05 3.11
N ALA A 453 -13.68 5.20 3.48
CA ALA A 453 -12.37 5.63 3.93
C ALA A 453 -11.25 4.68 3.50
N GLY A 454 -10.04 5.21 3.36
CA GLY A 454 -8.87 4.46 2.98
C GLY A 454 -8.79 4.17 1.48
N GLU A 455 -8.11 3.10 1.13
CA GLU A 455 -7.78 2.78 -0.26
C GLU A 455 -9.03 2.61 -1.15
N VAL A 456 -10.16 2.15 -0.62
CA VAL A 456 -11.43 2.03 -1.35
C VAL A 456 -11.97 3.38 -1.86
N SER A 457 -11.43 4.50 -1.38
CA SER A 457 -11.79 5.88 -1.78
C SER A 457 -10.60 6.72 -2.25
N CYS A 458 -9.41 6.10 -2.41
CA CYS A 458 -8.19 6.85 -2.66
C CYS A 458 -8.13 7.51 -4.05
N GLY A 459 -8.94 7.08 -5.01
CA GLY A 459 -9.07 7.74 -6.32
C GLY A 459 -9.53 9.21 -6.24
N SER A 460 -10.14 9.62 -5.13
CA SER A 460 -10.46 11.04 -4.87
C SER A 460 -9.23 11.89 -4.57
N PHE A 461 -8.11 11.28 -4.11
CA PHE A 461 -6.89 11.96 -3.68
C PHE A 461 -5.65 11.61 -4.51
N ILE A 462 -5.55 10.40 -5.06
CA ILE A 462 -4.42 9.94 -5.86
C ILE A 462 -4.88 9.68 -7.29
N TYR A 463 -4.21 10.30 -8.26
CA TYR A 463 -4.52 10.13 -9.67
C TYR A 463 -3.85 8.88 -10.24
N ASP A 464 -2.76 9.03 -11.00
CA ASP A 464 -1.98 7.97 -11.63
C ASP A 464 -0.54 7.90 -11.09
N ASP A 465 -0.03 9.00 -10.54
CA ASP A 465 1.29 9.08 -9.90
C ASP A 465 1.13 9.15 -8.38
N TYR A 466 1.93 8.37 -7.66
CA TYR A 466 1.93 8.35 -6.19
C TYR A 466 2.76 9.54 -5.68
N PRO A 467 2.15 10.55 -5.04
CA PRO A 467 2.86 11.78 -4.72
C PRO A 467 4.12 11.55 -3.87
N ALA A 468 4.01 10.73 -2.82
CA ALA A 468 5.13 10.39 -1.95
C ALA A 468 4.85 9.14 -1.12
N GLY A 469 5.91 8.43 -0.73
CA GLY A 469 5.79 7.32 0.22
C GLY A 469 5.20 7.80 1.54
N GLY A 470 4.07 7.18 1.94
CA GLY A 470 3.31 7.55 3.14
C GLY A 470 1.98 8.27 2.88
N CYS A 471 1.75 8.79 1.66
CA CYS A 471 0.48 9.45 1.32
C CYS A 471 -0.73 8.53 1.47
N GLY A 472 -0.66 7.28 0.97
CA GLY A 472 -1.76 6.33 1.06
C GLY A 472 -2.04 5.85 2.49
N LEU A 473 -0.98 5.66 3.30
CA LEU A 473 -1.16 5.30 4.70
C LEU A 473 -1.81 6.45 5.47
N ASN A 474 -1.35 7.68 5.25
CA ASN A 474 -1.95 8.84 5.92
C ASN A 474 -3.37 9.13 5.41
N TRP A 475 -3.65 8.92 4.10
CA TRP A 475 -5.03 8.96 3.58
C TRP A 475 -5.93 7.99 4.32
N ALA A 476 -5.47 6.74 4.55
CA ALA A 476 -6.26 5.74 5.25
C ALA A 476 -6.65 6.18 6.66
N TYR A 477 -5.69 6.65 7.45
CA TYR A 477 -5.96 7.07 8.83
C TYR A 477 -6.75 8.40 8.89
N THR A 478 -6.40 9.37 8.04
CA THR A 478 -7.09 10.68 8.04
C THR A 478 -8.52 10.54 7.56
N SER A 479 -8.77 9.89 6.43
CA SER A 479 -10.14 9.67 5.93
C SER A 479 -10.97 8.81 6.89
N GLY A 480 -10.33 7.82 7.55
CA GLY A 480 -10.97 7.01 8.59
C GLY A 480 -11.45 7.86 9.76
N ARG A 481 -10.58 8.69 10.33
CA ARG A 481 -10.94 9.61 11.43
C ARG A 481 -12.13 10.49 11.07
N PHE A 482 -12.10 11.12 9.90
CA PHE A 482 -13.18 12.00 9.46
C PHE A 482 -14.48 11.24 9.15
N ALA A 483 -14.40 10.08 8.49
CA ALA A 483 -15.57 9.25 8.25
C ALA A 483 -16.24 8.81 9.57
N GLY A 484 -15.44 8.39 10.55
CA GLY A 484 -15.93 7.98 11.86
C GLY A 484 -16.62 9.11 12.62
N THR A 485 -15.95 10.26 12.73
CA THR A 485 -16.50 11.45 13.40
C THR A 485 -17.80 11.91 12.71
N ASN A 486 -17.78 12.09 11.39
CA ASN A 486 -18.93 12.63 10.66
C ASN A 486 -20.12 11.65 10.67
N ALA A 487 -19.87 10.36 10.53
CA ALA A 487 -20.91 9.34 10.60
C ALA A 487 -21.54 9.28 12.01
N ALA A 488 -20.73 9.33 13.06
CA ALA A 488 -21.23 9.29 14.44
C ALA A 488 -22.06 10.54 14.77
N GLN A 489 -21.56 11.72 14.47
CA GLN A 489 -22.30 12.97 14.70
C GLN A 489 -23.63 13.01 13.95
N ALA A 490 -23.65 12.55 12.67
CA ALA A 490 -24.86 12.44 11.89
C ALA A 490 -25.84 11.38 12.45
N ALA A 491 -25.34 10.24 12.97
CA ALA A 491 -26.20 9.20 13.56
C ALA A 491 -26.83 9.64 14.90
N LEU A 492 -26.07 10.37 15.72
CA LEU A 492 -26.52 10.86 17.02
C LEU A 492 -27.53 12.03 16.90
N ALA A 493 -27.31 12.93 15.92
CA ALA A 493 -28.23 14.03 15.65
C ALA A 493 -29.66 13.55 15.26
N GLU A 494 -29.79 12.34 14.68
CA GLU A 494 -31.10 11.75 14.36
C GLU A 494 -31.87 11.31 15.63
N VAL A 495 -31.17 11.01 16.72
CA VAL A 495 -31.79 10.64 18.02
C VAL A 495 -32.38 11.86 18.70
N ASP A 496 -31.71 13.00 18.63
CA ASP A 496 -32.17 14.24 19.29
C ASP A 496 -33.33 14.89 18.56
N ALA A 497 -33.60 14.48 17.30
CA ALA A 497 -34.69 15.01 16.49
C ALA A 497 -36.03 14.22 16.62
N GLN A 498 -36.03 13.05 17.30
CA GLN A 498 -37.21 12.22 17.57
C GLN A 498 -37.76 12.49 18.96
#